data_0266fe964d946eb0952ef70ac455b30e
#
_entry.id   0266fe964d946eb0952ef70ac455b30e
#
_cell.length_a   1.000
_cell.length_b   1.000
_cell.length_c   1.000
_cell.angle_alpha   90.00
_cell.angle_beta   90.00
_cell.angle_gamma   90.00
#
_symmetry.space_group_name_H-M   'P 1'
#
loop_
_entity.id
_entity.type
_entity.pdbx_description
1 polymer ?
#
loop_
_entity_poly.entity_id
_entity_poly.type
_entity_poly.pdbx_seq_one_letter_code
_entity_poly.pdbx_strand_id
1 'polypeptide(L)'
;MAEILEGNRVVTQITTVKLTPDKQNEVLNLMIERARFMATQPGFVSIALHRSKDGSHVVNYVQWRDADSLAAAHHSPEFRKKWPQFGKIADEIDPCLYDLIHVEAA
;
A
#
# COMPACT_ATOMS: atom_id res chain seq x y z
N MET A 1 -16.01 -2.75 -6.11
CA MET A 1 -15.25 -1.59 -6.58
C MET A 1 -15.06 -0.61 -5.43
N ALA A 2 -13.85 -0.11 -5.30
CA ALA A 2 -13.55 0.85 -4.24
C ALA A 2 -14.16 2.20 -4.52
N GLU A 3 -14.71 2.83 -3.48
CA GLU A 3 -15.18 4.20 -3.54
C GLU A 3 -14.21 5.10 -2.81
N ILE A 4 -13.87 6.22 -3.44
CA ILE A 4 -13.09 7.27 -2.81
C ILE A 4 -14.05 8.40 -2.51
N LEU A 5 -14.24 8.67 -1.21
CA LEU A 5 -15.20 9.65 -0.74
C LEU A 5 -14.48 10.86 -0.18
N GLU A 6 -14.72 12.02 -0.79
CA GLU A 6 -14.19 13.28 -0.34
C GLU A 6 -14.83 13.69 1.00
N GLY A 7 -14.03 14.26 1.89
CA GLY A 7 -14.51 14.74 3.17
C GLY A 7 -14.72 13.70 4.26
N ASN A 8 -14.39 12.43 3.97
CA ASN A 8 -14.44 11.35 4.94
C ASN A 8 -13.17 11.25 5.77
N ARG A 9 -13.20 10.44 6.84
CA ARG A 9 -12.03 10.14 7.66
C ARG A 9 -11.07 9.18 6.96
N VAL A 10 -11.25 8.94 5.70
CA VAL A 10 -10.40 8.03 4.92
C VAL A 10 -8.96 8.50 5.01
N VAL A 11 -8.09 7.58 5.38
CA VAL A 11 -6.65 7.79 5.42
C VAL A 11 -6.04 7.11 4.21
N THR A 12 -5.21 7.84 3.47
CA THR A 12 -4.50 7.30 2.33
C THR A 12 -3.03 7.15 2.69
N GLN A 13 -2.50 5.94 2.46
CA GLN A 13 -1.06 5.71 2.58
C GLN A 13 -0.52 5.43 1.19
N ILE A 14 0.49 6.19 0.78
CA ILE A 14 1.19 5.96 -0.47
C ILE A 14 2.62 5.58 -0.12
N THR A 15 3.03 4.39 -0.56
CA THR A 15 4.37 3.89 -0.32
C THR A 15 5.09 3.78 -1.64
N THR A 16 6.20 4.48 -1.78
CA THR A 16 7.08 4.38 -2.94
C THR A 16 8.21 3.41 -2.61
N VAL A 17 8.38 2.40 -3.44
CA VAL A 17 9.42 1.39 -3.28
C VAL A 17 10.40 1.50 -4.42
N LYS A 18 11.64 1.85 -4.12
CA LYS A 18 12.73 1.90 -5.11
C LYS A 18 13.41 0.55 -5.18
N LEU A 19 13.72 0.12 -6.40
CA LEU A 19 14.34 -1.17 -6.63
C LEU A 19 14.99 -1.20 -8.02
N THR A 20 15.76 -2.23 -8.29
CA THR A 20 16.29 -2.46 -9.62
C THR A 20 15.27 -3.19 -10.48
N PRO A 21 15.26 -2.96 -11.82
CA PRO A 21 14.24 -3.57 -12.69
C PRO A 21 14.15 -5.09 -12.61
N ASP A 22 15.25 -5.76 -12.39
CA ASP A 22 15.27 -7.23 -12.27
C ASP A 22 14.52 -7.75 -11.04
N LYS A 23 14.29 -6.91 -10.03
CA LYS A 23 13.59 -7.29 -8.79
C LYS A 23 12.14 -6.84 -8.77
N GLN A 24 11.67 -6.09 -9.76
CA GLN A 24 10.34 -5.52 -9.75
C GLN A 24 9.23 -6.57 -9.62
N ASN A 25 9.31 -7.65 -10.38
CA ASN A 25 8.30 -8.70 -10.32
C ASN A 25 8.26 -9.40 -8.96
N GLU A 26 9.42 -9.64 -8.37
CA GLU A 26 9.51 -10.27 -7.04
C GLU A 26 8.87 -9.39 -5.97
N VAL A 27 9.17 -8.10 -5.99
CA VAL A 27 8.58 -7.12 -5.06
C VAL A 27 7.07 -7.03 -5.26
N LEU A 28 6.61 -6.97 -6.52
CA LEU A 28 5.18 -6.92 -6.81
C LEU A 28 4.45 -8.15 -6.28
N ASN A 29 5.01 -9.34 -6.44
CA ASN A 29 4.40 -10.56 -5.93
C ASN A 29 4.24 -10.52 -4.40
N LEU A 30 5.25 -10.04 -3.69
CA LEU A 30 5.18 -9.87 -2.24
C LEU A 30 4.13 -8.83 -1.84
N MET A 31 4.05 -7.74 -2.57
CA MET A 31 3.07 -6.68 -2.29
C MET A 31 1.65 -7.14 -2.58
N ILE A 32 1.44 -7.92 -3.63
CA ILE A 32 0.12 -8.51 -3.95
C ILE A 32 -0.32 -9.45 -2.81
N GLU A 33 0.59 -10.26 -2.32
CA GLU A 33 0.32 -11.16 -1.20
C GLU A 33 -0.10 -10.38 0.05
N ARG A 34 0.62 -9.30 0.37
CA ARG A 34 0.27 -8.42 1.47
C ARG A 34 -1.06 -7.70 1.25
N ALA A 35 -1.34 -7.30 0.02
CA ALA A 35 -2.61 -6.66 -0.33
C ALA A 35 -3.79 -7.58 -0.06
N ARG A 36 -3.67 -8.84 -0.40
CA ARG A 36 -4.72 -9.83 -0.13
C ARG A 36 -4.97 -10.00 1.36
N PHE A 37 -3.92 -9.98 2.16
CA PHE A 37 -4.05 -10.02 3.61
C PHE A 37 -4.74 -8.74 4.13
N MET A 38 -4.28 -7.58 3.70
CA MET A 38 -4.86 -6.30 4.15
C MET A 38 -6.34 -6.19 3.81
N ALA A 39 -6.76 -6.74 2.68
CA ALA A 39 -8.16 -6.71 2.25
C ALA A 39 -9.08 -7.50 3.20
N THR A 40 -8.55 -8.35 4.05
CA THR A 40 -9.34 -9.08 5.06
C THR A 40 -9.48 -8.31 6.36
N GLN A 41 -8.80 -7.19 6.53
CA GLN A 41 -8.76 -6.47 7.79
C GLN A 41 -9.91 -5.47 7.92
N PRO A 42 -10.43 -5.26 9.15
CA PRO A 42 -11.49 -4.27 9.36
C PRO A 42 -11.06 -2.87 8.96
N GLY A 43 -11.94 -2.14 8.32
CA GLY A 43 -11.69 -0.76 7.91
C GLY A 43 -10.93 -0.61 6.60
N PHE A 44 -10.54 -1.69 5.97
CA PHE A 44 -9.92 -1.63 4.65
C PHE A 44 -10.89 -1.07 3.62
N VAL A 45 -10.43 -0.16 2.78
CA VAL A 45 -11.22 0.41 1.68
C VAL A 45 -10.73 -0.11 0.34
N SER A 46 -9.48 0.13 0.00
CA SER A 46 -8.94 -0.30 -1.28
C SER A 46 -7.42 -0.27 -1.29
N ILE A 47 -6.84 -0.98 -2.23
CA ILE A 47 -5.42 -0.94 -2.52
C ILE A 47 -5.21 -1.03 -4.01
N ALA A 48 -4.30 -0.21 -4.53
CA ALA A 48 -3.89 -0.26 -5.93
C ALA A 48 -2.37 -0.27 -6.00
N LEU A 49 -1.83 -1.24 -6.70
CA LEU A 49 -0.39 -1.36 -6.91
C LEU A 49 -0.04 -0.91 -8.31
N HIS A 50 0.98 -0.08 -8.42
CA HIS A 50 1.44 0.46 -9.68
C HIS A 50 2.92 0.17 -9.85
N ARG A 51 3.32 -0.18 -11.06
CA ARG A 51 4.75 -0.29 -11.40
C ARG A 51 5.13 0.81 -12.36
N SER A 52 6.31 1.39 -12.18
CA SER A 52 6.83 2.34 -13.14
C SER A 52 7.17 1.63 -14.45
N LYS A 53 7.01 2.33 -15.56
CA LYS A 53 7.31 1.75 -16.87
C LYS A 53 8.80 1.48 -17.06
N ASP A 54 9.65 2.25 -16.39
CA ASP A 54 11.10 2.06 -16.46
C ASP A 54 11.64 0.97 -15.54
N GLY A 55 10.76 0.36 -14.71
CA GLY A 55 11.14 -0.73 -13.81
C GLY A 55 11.80 -0.30 -12.51
N SER A 56 11.95 0.99 -12.24
CA SER A 56 12.71 1.49 -11.09
C SER A 56 11.89 1.63 -9.80
N HIS A 57 10.57 1.64 -9.90
CA HIS A 57 9.69 1.88 -8.75
C HIS A 57 8.47 0.98 -8.78
N VAL A 58 7.92 0.77 -7.58
CA VAL A 58 6.56 0.29 -7.37
C VAL A 58 5.89 1.25 -6.41
N VAL A 59 4.65 1.62 -6.67
CA VAL A 59 3.88 2.50 -5.80
C VAL A 59 2.67 1.74 -5.28
N ASN A 60 2.50 1.75 -3.97
CA ASN A 60 1.37 1.17 -3.28
C ASN A 60 0.46 2.31 -2.81
N TYR A 61 -0.77 2.32 -3.30
CA TYR A 61 -1.79 3.31 -2.93
C TYR A 61 -2.88 2.58 -2.17
N VAL A 62 -2.95 2.77 -0.85
CA VAL A 62 -3.92 2.07 -0.01
C VAL A 62 -4.75 3.06 0.78
N GLN A 63 -6.05 2.74 0.92
CA GLN A 63 -6.98 3.55 1.69
C GLN A 63 -7.62 2.73 2.80
N TRP A 64 -7.74 3.36 3.97
CA TRP A 64 -8.37 2.83 5.15
C TRP A 64 -9.47 3.78 5.63
N ARG A 65 -10.51 3.21 6.26
CA ARG A 65 -11.63 4.00 6.80
C ARG A 65 -11.15 5.05 7.79
N ASP A 66 -10.16 4.71 8.61
CA ASP A 66 -9.58 5.60 9.62
C ASP A 66 -8.16 5.17 9.97
N ALA A 67 -7.47 6.01 10.73
CA ALA A 67 -6.08 5.76 11.14
C ALA A 67 -5.96 4.56 12.08
N ASP A 68 -6.96 4.33 12.92
CA ASP A 68 -6.94 3.20 13.85
C ASP A 68 -6.97 1.85 13.13
N SER A 69 -7.77 1.76 12.07
CA SER A 69 -7.84 0.54 11.24
C SER A 69 -6.50 0.27 10.56
N LEU A 70 -5.86 1.31 10.01
CA LEU A 70 -4.54 1.19 9.41
C LEU A 70 -3.51 0.69 10.42
N ALA A 71 -3.49 1.31 11.60
CA ALA A 71 -2.54 0.94 12.65
C ALA A 71 -2.75 -0.50 13.12
N ALA A 72 -3.99 -0.92 13.30
CA ALA A 72 -4.32 -2.28 13.73
C ALA A 72 -3.82 -3.32 12.73
N ALA A 73 -4.02 -3.06 11.43
CA ALA A 73 -3.55 -3.98 10.39
C ALA A 73 -2.03 -4.08 10.37
N HIS A 74 -1.33 -2.96 10.49
CA HIS A 74 0.13 -2.91 10.47
C HIS A 74 0.76 -3.54 11.73
N HIS A 75 0.03 -3.59 12.84
CA HIS A 75 0.51 -4.23 14.07
C HIS A 75 0.21 -5.73 14.11
N SER A 76 -0.52 -6.26 13.14
CA SER A 76 -0.84 -7.69 13.14
C SER A 76 0.44 -8.52 12.95
N PRO A 77 0.54 -9.69 13.61
CA PRO A 77 1.70 -10.57 13.43
C PRO A 77 1.88 -11.03 11.98
N GLU A 78 0.79 -11.27 11.28
CA GLU A 78 0.81 -11.72 9.90
C GLU A 78 1.45 -10.69 8.96
N PHE A 79 1.13 -9.41 9.16
CA PHE A 79 1.71 -8.34 8.39
C PHE A 79 3.22 -8.22 8.65
N ARG A 80 3.62 -8.31 9.91
CA ARG A 80 5.02 -8.13 10.32
C ARG A 80 5.92 -9.29 9.93
N LYS A 81 5.34 -10.45 9.77
CA LYS A 81 6.08 -11.69 9.50
C LYS A 81 6.89 -11.63 8.20
N LYS A 82 6.39 -10.96 7.17
CA LYS A 82 7.04 -10.89 5.85
C LYS A 82 7.83 -9.61 5.62
N TRP A 83 7.83 -8.71 6.57
CA TRP A 83 8.52 -7.43 6.45
C TRP A 83 10.03 -7.57 6.20
N PRO A 84 10.76 -8.46 6.90
CA PRO A 84 12.19 -8.60 6.67
C PRO A 84 12.54 -9.04 5.24
N GLN A 85 11.73 -9.89 4.62
CA GLN A 85 11.94 -10.31 3.22
C GLN A 85 11.82 -9.12 2.27
N PHE A 86 10.84 -8.28 2.50
CA PHE A 86 10.58 -7.10 1.70
C PHE A 86 11.76 -6.13 1.74
N GLY A 87 12.30 -5.87 2.93
CA GLY A 87 13.44 -4.99 3.11
C GLY A 87 14.73 -5.48 2.48
N LYS A 88 14.85 -6.79 2.23
CA LYS A 88 16.03 -7.37 1.57
C LYS A 88 16.02 -7.17 0.06
N ILE A 89 14.86 -6.98 -0.55
CA ILE A 89 14.71 -6.91 -2.01
C ILE A 89 14.63 -5.47 -2.48
N ALA A 90 14.03 -4.59 -1.69
CA ALA A 90 13.85 -3.20 -2.04
C ALA A 90 15.06 -2.37 -1.62
N ASP A 91 15.46 -1.42 -2.47
CA ASP A 91 16.56 -0.50 -2.16
C ASP A 91 16.12 0.56 -1.17
N GLU A 92 14.88 1.05 -1.30
CA GLU A 92 14.33 2.07 -0.44
C GLU A 92 12.82 1.91 -0.37
N ILE A 93 12.26 2.07 0.82
CA ILE A 93 10.81 2.03 1.06
C ILE A 93 10.42 3.34 1.74
N ASP A 94 9.56 4.11 1.11
CA ASP A 94 9.15 5.42 1.60
C ASP A 94 7.62 5.50 1.73
N PRO A 95 7.08 5.17 2.92
CA PRO A 95 5.65 5.31 3.19
C PRO A 95 5.31 6.74 3.61
N CYS A 96 4.15 7.22 3.18
CA CYS A 96 3.66 8.53 3.57
C CYS A 96 2.14 8.50 3.73
N LEU A 97 1.64 9.18 4.76
CA LEU A 97 0.21 9.28 5.02
C LEU A 97 -0.33 10.59 4.47
N TYR A 98 -1.53 10.51 3.91
CA TYR A 98 -2.20 11.65 3.29
C TYR A 98 -3.65 11.72 3.69
N ASP A 99 -4.18 12.93 3.74
CA ASP A 99 -5.62 13.17 3.83
C ASP A 99 -6.17 13.37 2.42
N LEU A 100 -7.30 12.76 2.14
CA LEU A 100 -7.99 12.95 0.87
C LEU A 100 -8.79 14.26 0.95
N ILE A 101 -8.46 15.24 0.12
CA ILE A 101 -9.08 16.55 0.18
C ILE A 101 -9.97 16.90 -1.01
N HIS A 102 -9.83 16.21 -2.13
CA HIS A 102 -10.64 16.48 -3.32
C HIS A 102 -10.64 15.32 -4.28
N VAL A 103 -11.80 15.00 -4.83
CA VAL A 103 -11.97 14.00 -5.88
C VAL A 103 -12.88 14.58 -6.96
N GLU A 104 -12.45 14.46 -8.20
CA GLU A 104 -13.28 14.70 -9.37
C GLU A 104 -13.27 13.47 -10.25
N ALA A 105 -14.44 13.12 -10.77
CA ALA A 105 -14.58 12.01 -11.71
C ALA A 105 -15.18 12.51 -13.02
N ALA A 106 -14.80 11.86 -14.13
CA ALA A 106 -15.37 12.17 -15.43
C ALA A 106 -16.84 11.79 -15.52
#